data_85d3a1761461202e3b239fda4f021d01
#
_entry.id   85d3a1761461202e3b239fda4f021d01
#
_cell.length_a   1.000
_cell.length_b   1.000
_cell.length_c   1.000
_cell.angle_alpha   90.00
_cell.angle_beta   90.00
_cell.angle_gamma   90.00
#
_symmetry.space_group_name_H-M   'P 1'
#
loop_
_entity.id
_entity.type
_entity.pdbx_description
1 polymer ?
#
loop_
_entity_poly.entity_id
_entity_poly.type
_entity_poly.pdbx_seq_one_letter_code
_entity_poly.pdbx_strand_id
1 'polypeptide(L)'
;MLKTITALLLLVLSLSMYGCAAGVSGLKSYVDSFDGYEFLYPNGWLPVKVSDGPDVVFRDMIERTENVSVVISPVAEGKTLADLGTPGEVGYKLQKSAIAPPDSGREAELVNAEARESGDKTYYLLEYNVKLPSEERHNLASVAVSRGKLYTFNASTTEKRWDKVRDLFEQVVKSFSVY
;
A
#
# COMPACT_ATOMS: atom_id res chain seq x y z
N MET A 1 -20.50 17.46 50.19
CA MET A 1 -19.27 16.73 49.98
C MET A 1 -19.43 15.50 49.06
N LEU A 2 -20.37 14.57 49.35
CA LEU A 2 -20.54 13.36 48.52
C LEU A 2 -20.85 13.68 47.03
N LYS A 3 -21.75 14.64 46.76
CA LYS A 3 -22.13 15.05 45.39
C LYS A 3 -20.98 15.69 44.60
N THR A 4 -20.09 16.42 45.27
CA THR A 4 -18.90 17.03 44.63
C THR A 4 -17.83 15.98 44.31
N ILE A 5 -17.67 14.97 45.15
CA ILE A 5 -16.74 13.85 44.95
C ILE A 5 -17.24 13.00 43.77
N THR A 6 -18.56 12.74 43.68
CA THR A 6 -19.13 11.98 42.55
C THR A 6 -18.98 12.71 41.21
N ALA A 7 -19.19 14.04 41.20
CA ALA A 7 -19.00 14.86 40.00
C ALA A 7 -17.52 14.88 39.54
N LEU A 8 -16.58 14.95 40.48
CA LEU A 8 -15.14 14.92 40.18
C LEU A 8 -14.74 13.56 39.66
N LEU A 9 -15.25 12.46 40.19
CA LEU A 9 -15.00 11.11 39.74
C LEU A 9 -15.51 10.87 38.31
N LEU A 10 -16.69 11.36 37.97
CA LEU A 10 -17.25 11.30 36.62
C LEU A 10 -16.47 12.14 35.62
N LEU A 11 -15.95 13.30 36.04
CA LEU A 11 -15.09 14.13 35.18
C LEU A 11 -13.75 13.45 34.87
N VAL A 12 -13.14 12.80 35.85
CA VAL A 12 -11.89 12.05 35.66
C VAL A 12 -12.12 10.82 34.77
N LEU A 13 -13.26 10.14 34.92
CA LEU A 13 -13.59 8.99 34.05
C LEU A 13 -13.84 9.38 32.59
N SER A 14 -14.40 10.58 32.34
CA SER A 14 -14.64 11.06 30.96
C SER A 14 -13.36 11.50 30.25
N LEU A 15 -12.33 11.92 30.96
CA LEU A 15 -11.03 12.29 30.39
C LEU A 15 -10.19 11.06 30.01
N SER A 16 -10.45 9.89 30.57
CA SER A 16 -9.71 8.66 30.23
C SER A 16 -10.16 7.99 28.94
N MET A 17 -11.22 8.47 28.28
CA MET A 17 -11.72 7.92 27.03
C MET A 17 -11.12 8.58 25.76
N TYR A 18 -10.23 9.54 25.89
CA TYR A 18 -9.35 9.93 24.78
C TYR A 18 -8.27 8.86 24.62
N GLY A 19 -8.69 7.65 24.23
CA GLY A 19 -7.77 6.61 23.81
C GLY A 19 -6.97 7.14 22.64
N CYS A 20 -5.65 7.26 22.80
CA CYS A 20 -4.74 7.34 21.70
C CYS A 20 -5.17 6.27 20.69
N ALA A 21 -5.49 6.67 19.47
CA ALA A 21 -5.45 5.76 18.35
C ALA A 21 -4.05 5.15 18.39
N ALA A 22 -3.95 3.91 18.85
CA ALA A 22 -2.69 3.17 18.88
C ALA A 22 -2.31 3.00 17.42
N GLY A 23 -1.49 3.91 16.90
CA GLY A 23 -0.82 3.72 15.63
C GLY A 23 -0.20 2.33 15.67
N VAL A 24 -0.36 1.55 14.61
CA VAL A 24 0.26 0.24 14.49
C VAL A 24 1.74 0.42 14.83
N SER A 25 2.19 -0.22 15.92
CA SER A 25 3.55 -0.03 16.43
C SER A 25 4.56 -0.30 15.31
N GLY A 26 5.41 0.67 15.03
CA GLY A 26 6.43 0.57 13.98
C GLY A 26 6.05 1.10 12.60
N LEU A 27 4.84 1.65 12.40
CA LEU A 27 4.40 2.26 11.15
C LEU A 27 4.14 3.76 11.29
N LYS A 28 4.32 4.49 10.20
CA LYS A 28 3.96 5.90 10.01
C LYS A 28 2.92 6.05 8.92
N SER A 29 2.08 7.07 8.99
CA SER A 29 1.12 7.42 7.95
C SER A 29 1.72 8.40 6.95
N TYR A 30 1.41 8.19 5.67
CA TYR A 30 1.56 9.15 4.58
C TYR A 30 0.18 9.44 4.00
N VAL A 31 -0.10 10.72 3.75
CA VAL A 31 -1.36 11.19 3.18
C VAL A 31 -1.05 12.13 2.03
N ASP A 32 -1.56 11.82 0.84
CA ASP A 32 -1.58 12.72 -0.30
C ASP A 32 -3.00 13.23 -0.53
N SER A 33 -3.27 14.43 -0.04
CA SER A 33 -4.59 15.07 -0.18
C SER A 33 -4.86 15.61 -1.59
N PHE A 34 -3.83 15.84 -2.39
CA PHE A 34 -3.96 16.31 -3.77
C PHE A 34 -4.42 15.17 -4.69
N ASP A 35 -3.72 14.05 -4.65
CA ASP A 35 -4.07 12.88 -5.45
C ASP A 35 -5.11 11.97 -4.78
N GLY A 36 -5.37 12.14 -3.48
CA GLY A 36 -6.49 11.51 -2.78
C GLY A 36 -6.20 10.05 -2.41
N TYR A 37 -5.05 9.80 -1.79
CA TYR A 37 -4.70 8.50 -1.25
C TYR A 37 -3.89 8.60 0.04
N GLU A 38 -3.87 7.51 0.81
CA GLU A 38 -3.07 7.37 2.02
C GLU A 38 -2.61 5.93 2.22
N PHE A 39 -1.53 5.76 2.98
CA PHE A 39 -1.02 4.45 3.37
C PHE A 39 -0.13 4.54 4.61
N LEU A 40 0.12 3.38 5.23
CA LEU A 40 1.12 3.22 6.27
C LEU A 40 2.43 2.71 5.66
N TYR A 41 3.56 3.17 6.21
CA TYR A 41 4.88 2.71 5.83
C TYR A 41 5.78 2.50 7.07
N PRO A 42 6.80 1.63 7.03
CA PRO A 42 7.63 1.34 8.20
C PRO A 42 8.41 2.56 8.70
N ASN A 43 8.56 2.66 10.02
CA ASN A 43 9.42 3.65 10.64
C ASN A 43 10.87 3.52 10.13
N GLY A 44 11.54 4.66 9.92
CA GLY A 44 12.91 4.67 9.43
C GLY A 44 13.04 4.68 7.91
N TRP A 45 11.96 4.41 7.16
CA TRP A 45 11.97 4.58 5.72
C TRP A 45 11.90 6.06 5.33
N LEU A 46 12.61 6.44 4.28
CA LEU A 46 12.69 7.81 3.82
C LEU A 46 12.13 7.98 2.40
N PRO A 47 11.52 9.14 2.12
CA PRO A 47 11.10 9.46 0.77
C PRO A 47 12.30 9.59 -0.15
N VAL A 48 12.18 9.07 -1.36
CA VAL A 48 13.18 9.14 -2.42
C VAL A 48 12.60 9.96 -3.57
N LYS A 49 13.33 11.00 -4.01
CA LYS A 49 12.97 11.72 -5.23
C LYS A 49 13.25 10.84 -6.44
N VAL A 50 12.22 10.67 -7.28
CA VAL A 50 12.32 10.05 -8.60
C VAL A 50 11.92 11.08 -9.66
N SER A 51 12.57 11.06 -10.81
CA SER A 51 12.31 12.04 -11.87
C SER A 51 11.13 11.65 -12.75
N ASP A 52 10.91 10.34 -12.88
CA ASP A 52 9.88 9.76 -13.74
C ASP A 52 9.34 8.48 -13.09
N GLY A 53 8.05 8.17 -13.33
CA GLY A 53 7.40 6.93 -12.92
C GLY A 53 6.53 7.09 -11.67
N PRO A 54 6.91 6.54 -10.51
CA PRO A 54 6.09 6.61 -9.31
C PRO A 54 5.86 8.03 -8.80
N ASP A 55 4.65 8.29 -8.32
CA ASP A 55 4.26 9.52 -7.65
C ASP A 55 5.03 9.72 -6.34
N VAL A 56 5.14 8.66 -5.56
CA VAL A 56 5.93 8.64 -4.32
C VAL A 56 6.67 7.32 -4.17
N VAL A 57 7.86 7.38 -3.59
CA VAL A 57 8.67 6.21 -3.20
C VAL A 57 9.21 6.42 -1.79
N PHE A 58 9.03 5.43 -0.91
CA PHE A 58 9.75 5.33 0.36
C PHE A 58 10.66 4.12 0.34
N ARG A 59 11.86 4.26 0.87
CA ARG A 59 12.88 3.22 0.89
C ARG A 59 13.44 3.04 2.29
N ASP A 60 13.72 1.79 2.66
CA ASP A 60 14.47 1.47 3.87
C ASP A 60 15.91 2.03 3.78
N MET A 61 16.39 2.60 4.88
CA MET A 61 17.74 3.17 4.96
C MET A 61 18.82 2.11 5.08
N ILE A 62 18.49 0.95 5.66
CA ILE A 62 19.41 -0.16 5.93
C ILE A 62 19.31 -1.16 4.77
N GLU A 63 18.10 -1.66 4.52
CA GLU A 63 17.83 -2.61 3.46
C GLU A 63 17.35 -1.88 2.20
N ARG A 64 18.26 -1.27 1.49
CA ARG A 64 17.97 -0.40 0.34
C ARG A 64 17.19 -1.04 -0.80
N THR A 65 17.10 -2.35 -0.80
CA THR A 65 16.27 -3.11 -1.74
C THR A 65 14.79 -3.10 -1.34
N GLU A 66 14.45 -2.76 -0.10
CA GLU A 66 13.06 -2.67 0.36
C GLU A 66 12.49 -1.29 0.11
N ASN A 67 11.34 -1.25 -0.52
CA ASN A 67 10.66 0.01 -0.82
C ASN A 67 9.15 -0.18 -0.95
N VAL A 68 8.43 0.94 -0.80
CA VAL A 68 7.05 1.09 -1.26
C VAL A 68 6.96 2.23 -2.25
N SER A 69 6.03 2.12 -3.19
CA SER A 69 5.79 3.13 -4.22
C SER A 69 4.32 3.20 -4.61
N VAL A 70 3.85 4.39 -4.99
CA VAL A 70 2.55 4.58 -5.63
C VAL A 70 2.78 4.98 -7.08
N VAL A 71 2.11 4.30 -8.00
CA VAL A 71 2.01 4.68 -9.41
C VAL A 71 0.57 5.04 -9.70
N ILE A 72 0.37 6.17 -10.36
CA ILE A 72 -0.94 6.67 -10.76
C ILE A 72 -1.01 6.69 -12.28
N SER A 73 -2.03 6.05 -12.85
CA SER A 73 -2.27 6.00 -14.28
C SER A 73 -3.71 6.43 -14.61
N PRO A 74 -3.95 7.13 -15.71
CA PRO A 74 -5.31 7.49 -16.10
C PRO A 74 -6.11 6.25 -16.51
N VAL A 75 -7.41 6.26 -16.20
CA VAL A 75 -8.39 5.32 -16.75
C VAL A 75 -9.55 6.11 -17.33
N ALA A 76 -10.33 5.48 -18.23
CA ALA A 76 -11.49 6.14 -18.80
C ALA A 76 -12.49 6.55 -17.71
N GLU A 77 -13.10 7.71 -17.88
CA GLU A 77 -14.05 8.27 -16.92
C GLU A 77 -15.21 7.29 -16.65
N GLY A 78 -15.64 7.21 -15.39
CA GLY A 78 -16.71 6.32 -14.96
C GLY A 78 -16.34 4.85 -14.84
N LYS A 79 -15.11 4.44 -15.17
CA LYS A 79 -14.66 3.06 -14.99
C LYS A 79 -14.39 2.76 -13.52
N THR A 80 -14.82 1.58 -13.11
CA THR A 80 -14.49 0.95 -11.83
C THR A 80 -13.34 -0.03 -12.00
N LEU A 81 -12.80 -0.53 -10.90
CA LEU A 81 -11.76 -1.58 -10.95
C LEU A 81 -12.28 -2.87 -11.61
N ALA A 82 -13.53 -3.24 -11.34
CA ALA A 82 -14.19 -4.41 -11.97
C ALA A 82 -14.34 -4.27 -13.49
N ASP A 83 -14.53 -3.05 -14.01
CA ASP A 83 -14.58 -2.81 -15.45
C ASP A 83 -13.23 -3.00 -16.16
N LEU A 84 -12.13 -3.01 -15.42
CA LEU A 84 -10.80 -3.28 -15.96
C LEU A 84 -10.53 -4.78 -16.06
N GLY A 85 -11.29 -5.61 -15.35
CA GLY A 85 -11.24 -7.05 -15.34
C GLY A 85 -11.21 -7.64 -13.93
N THR A 86 -11.14 -8.96 -13.86
CA THR A 86 -10.93 -9.71 -12.61
C THR A 86 -9.55 -9.42 -12.01
N PRO A 87 -9.30 -9.72 -10.72
CA PRO A 87 -7.98 -9.56 -10.12
C PRO A 87 -6.83 -10.17 -10.95
N GLY A 88 -7.03 -11.40 -11.45
CA GLY A 88 -6.05 -12.07 -12.29
C GLY A 88 -5.80 -11.37 -13.63
N GLU A 89 -6.85 -10.88 -14.30
CA GLU A 89 -6.71 -10.16 -15.58
C GLU A 89 -6.02 -8.80 -15.40
N VAL A 90 -6.36 -8.05 -14.34
CA VAL A 90 -5.68 -6.79 -14.01
C VAL A 90 -4.23 -7.05 -13.61
N GLY A 91 -4.00 -8.08 -12.79
CA GLY A 91 -2.66 -8.51 -12.39
C GLY A 91 -1.80 -8.86 -13.61
N TYR A 92 -2.30 -9.63 -14.54
CA TYR A 92 -1.59 -9.99 -15.77
C TYR A 92 -1.29 -8.78 -16.67
N LYS A 93 -2.24 -7.83 -16.78
CA LYS A 93 -2.00 -6.58 -17.52
C LYS A 93 -0.88 -5.75 -16.88
N LEU A 94 -0.91 -5.57 -15.56
CA LEU A 94 0.12 -4.84 -14.80
C LEU A 94 1.48 -5.54 -14.86
N GLN A 95 1.51 -6.88 -14.80
CA GLN A 95 2.73 -7.65 -15.01
C GLN A 95 3.44 -7.24 -16.30
N LYS A 96 2.69 -7.16 -17.41
CA LYS A 96 3.26 -6.85 -18.74
C LYS A 96 3.52 -5.36 -18.99
N SER A 97 2.75 -4.46 -18.37
CA SER A 97 2.85 -3.03 -18.66
C SER A 97 3.74 -2.27 -17.67
N ALA A 98 3.84 -2.73 -16.43
CA ALA A 98 4.50 -1.98 -15.36
C ALA A 98 5.63 -2.76 -14.68
N ILE A 99 5.45 -4.06 -14.41
CA ILE A 99 6.41 -4.84 -13.61
C ILE A 99 7.53 -5.39 -14.48
N ALA A 100 7.17 -6.05 -15.57
CA ALA A 100 8.11 -6.64 -16.53
C ALA A 100 7.68 -6.29 -17.98
N PRO A 101 7.76 -4.99 -18.36
CA PRO A 101 7.44 -4.60 -19.72
C PRO A 101 8.43 -5.22 -20.73
N PRO A 102 8.04 -5.37 -21.99
CA PRO A 102 8.94 -5.84 -23.05
C PRO A 102 10.26 -5.07 -23.03
N ASP A 103 11.34 -5.74 -23.32
CA ASP A 103 12.70 -5.18 -23.40
C ASP A 103 13.27 -4.62 -22.07
N SER A 104 12.56 -4.79 -20.95
CA SER A 104 13.06 -4.37 -19.63
C SER A 104 14.15 -5.27 -19.05
N GLY A 105 14.35 -6.45 -19.62
CA GLY A 105 15.23 -7.50 -19.07
C GLY A 105 14.67 -8.12 -17.77
N ARG A 106 13.40 -7.91 -17.47
CA ARG A 106 12.70 -8.45 -16.30
C ARG A 106 11.75 -9.56 -16.72
N GLU A 107 11.63 -10.56 -15.86
CA GLU A 107 10.57 -11.57 -15.94
C GLU A 107 9.73 -11.45 -14.69
N ALA A 108 8.41 -11.58 -14.80
CA ALA A 108 7.50 -11.57 -13.66
C ALA A 108 6.46 -12.66 -13.78
N GLU A 109 6.07 -13.22 -12.65
CA GLU A 109 5.01 -14.20 -12.52
C GLU A 109 3.99 -13.69 -11.47
N LEU A 110 2.71 -13.65 -11.85
CA LEU A 110 1.63 -13.37 -10.92
C LEU A 110 1.38 -14.63 -10.08
N VAL A 111 1.71 -14.57 -8.80
CA VAL A 111 1.60 -15.70 -7.85
C VAL A 111 0.23 -15.78 -7.22
N ASN A 112 -0.32 -14.61 -6.84
CA ASN A 112 -1.66 -14.51 -6.25
C ASN A 112 -2.37 -13.24 -6.71
N ALA A 113 -3.70 -13.34 -6.82
CA ALA A 113 -4.57 -12.21 -7.14
C ALA A 113 -5.93 -12.38 -6.48
N GLU A 114 -6.29 -11.48 -5.60
CA GLU A 114 -7.54 -11.52 -4.86
C GLU A 114 -8.22 -10.15 -4.77
N ALA A 115 -9.54 -10.13 -4.62
CA ALA A 115 -10.30 -8.92 -4.36
C ALA A 115 -10.46 -8.73 -2.85
N ARG A 116 -10.36 -7.47 -2.40
CA ARG A 116 -10.60 -7.05 -1.03
C ARG A 116 -11.55 -5.86 -1.00
N GLU A 117 -12.60 -5.96 -0.22
CA GLU A 117 -13.49 -4.84 0.07
C GLU A 117 -12.99 -4.05 1.29
N SER A 118 -13.04 -2.72 1.21
CA SER A 118 -12.74 -1.84 2.32
C SER A 118 -13.61 -0.59 2.24
N GLY A 119 -14.56 -0.45 3.17
CA GLY A 119 -15.61 0.56 3.07
C GLY A 119 -16.49 0.30 1.85
N ASP A 120 -16.64 1.32 1.03
CA ASP A 120 -17.40 1.29 -0.23
C ASP A 120 -16.53 1.01 -1.47
N LYS A 121 -15.25 0.65 -1.29
CA LYS A 121 -14.28 0.48 -2.37
C LYS A 121 -13.73 -0.93 -2.45
N THR A 122 -13.54 -1.37 -3.70
CA THR A 122 -12.88 -2.62 -4.04
C THR A 122 -11.41 -2.37 -4.34
N TYR A 123 -10.55 -3.19 -3.78
CA TYR A 123 -9.11 -3.24 -4.06
C TYR A 123 -8.74 -4.61 -4.58
N TYR A 124 -7.75 -4.69 -5.46
CA TYR A 124 -7.12 -5.96 -5.82
C TYR A 124 -5.76 -6.07 -5.15
N LEU A 125 -5.55 -7.16 -4.43
CA LEU A 125 -4.25 -7.53 -3.87
C LEU A 125 -3.57 -8.49 -4.85
N LEU A 126 -2.39 -8.10 -5.31
CA LEU A 126 -1.63 -8.80 -6.34
C LEU A 126 -0.24 -9.13 -5.83
N GLU A 127 0.19 -10.36 -5.97
CA GLU A 127 1.50 -10.84 -5.53
C GLU A 127 2.29 -11.35 -6.73
N TYR A 128 3.56 -10.93 -6.84
CA TYR A 128 4.41 -11.28 -7.97
C TYR A 128 5.80 -11.73 -7.53
N ASN A 129 6.29 -12.78 -8.17
CA ASN A 129 7.71 -13.07 -8.23
C ASN A 129 8.31 -12.33 -9.43
N VAL A 130 9.41 -11.61 -9.21
CA VAL A 130 10.06 -10.80 -10.26
C VAL A 130 11.53 -11.16 -10.33
N LYS A 131 11.95 -11.63 -11.50
CA LYS A 131 13.33 -11.97 -11.78
C LYS A 131 14.00 -10.81 -12.51
N LEU A 132 15.04 -10.27 -11.91
CA LEU A 132 15.95 -9.29 -12.49
C LEU A 132 17.24 -10.00 -12.91
N PRO A 133 18.06 -9.39 -13.78
CA PRO A 133 19.35 -9.98 -14.17
C PRO A 133 20.30 -10.31 -13.00
N SER A 134 20.19 -9.56 -11.89
CA SER A 134 21.09 -9.68 -10.73
C SER A 134 20.46 -10.26 -9.48
N GLU A 135 19.13 -10.27 -9.37
CA GLU A 135 18.42 -10.72 -8.16
C GLU A 135 16.97 -11.12 -8.45
N GLU A 136 16.41 -11.91 -7.55
CA GLU A 136 14.98 -12.22 -7.52
C GLU A 136 14.30 -11.34 -6.46
N ARG A 137 13.13 -10.82 -6.81
CA ARG A 137 12.35 -9.92 -5.95
C ARG A 137 10.93 -10.46 -5.75
N HIS A 138 10.37 -10.08 -4.64
CA HIS A 138 8.99 -10.31 -4.29
C HIS A 138 8.24 -8.99 -4.19
N ASN A 139 7.11 -8.88 -4.87
CA ASN A 139 6.28 -7.68 -4.90
C ASN A 139 4.88 -8.01 -4.42
N LEU A 140 4.35 -7.19 -3.54
CA LEU A 140 2.95 -7.22 -3.11
C LEU A 140 2.33 -5.86 -3.43
N ALA A 141 1.19 -5.85 -4.12
CA ALA A 141 0.55 -4.60 -4.54
C ALA A 141 -0.92 -4.54 -4.14
N SER A 142 -1.40 -3.33 -3.83
CA SER A 142 -2.80 -2.99 -3.72
C SER A 142 -3.18 -2.07 -4.88
N VAL A 143 -4.23 -2.43 -5.61
CA VAL A 143 -4.69 -1.70 -6.78
C VAL A 143 -6.11 -1.22 -6.56
N ALA A 144 -6.39 0.03 -6.91
CA ALA A 144 -7.72 0.63 -6.79
C ALA A 144 -7.99 1.62 -7.94
N VAL A 145 -9.26 1.86 -8.23
CA VAL A 145 -9.69 2.93 -9.12
C VAL A 145 -10.46 3.96 -8.32
N SER A 146 -10.08 5.22 -8.44
CA SER A 146 -10.80 6.37 -7.89
C SER A 146 -10.61 7.58 -8.79
N ARG A 147 -11.64 8.41 -8.97
CA ARG A 147 -11.58 9.69 -9.70
C ARG A 147 -10.95 9.58 -11.10
N GLY A 148 -11.24 8.54 -11.88
CA GLY A 148 -10.67 8.34 -13.21
C GLY A 148 -9.17 8.00 -13.22
N LYS A 149 -8.64 7.53 -12.10
CA LYS A 149 -7.23 7.11 -11.93
C LYS A 149 -7.15 5.69 -11.41
N LEU A 150 -6.22 4.93 -11.95
CA LEU A 150 -5.78 3.64 -11.42
C LEU A 150 -4.57 3.88 -10.52
N TYR A 151 -4.70 3.52 -9.27
CA TYR A 151 -3.64 3.59 -8.28
C TYR A 151 -3.06 2.20 -8.08
N THR A 152 -1.75 2.10 -8.13
CA THR A 152 -1.01 0.87 -7.81
C THR A 152 -0.02 1.19 -6.71
N PHE A 153 -0.33 0.76 -5.48
CA PHE A 153 0.57 0.83 -4.35
C PHE A 153 1.32 -0.49 -4.23
N ASN A 154 2.64 -0.45 -4.35
CA ASN A 154 3.49 -1.63 -4.40
C ASN A 154 4.52 -1.62 -3.27
N ALA A 155 4.67 -2.73 -2.56
CA ALA A 155 5.76 -3.03 -1.65
C ALA A 155 6.68 -4.07 -2.29
N SER A 156 7.99 -3.86 -2.23
CA SER A 156 8.97 -4.71 -2.91
C SER A 156 10.17 -4.99 -2.02
N THR A 157 10.59 -6.26 -1.98
CA THR A 157 11.80 -6.76 -1.32
C THR A 157 12.52 -7.78 -2.18
N THR A 158 13.67 -8.30 -1.75
CA THR A 158 14.29 -9.48 -2.38
C THR A 158 13.54 -10.74 -1.95
N GLU A 159 13.50 -11.75 -2.84
CA GLU A 159 12.89 -13.06 -2.52
C GLU A 159 13.46 -13.67 -1.23
N LYS A 160 14.76 -13.55 -1.01
CA LYS A 160 15.44 -14.05 0.21
C LYS A 160 14.94 -13.44 1.52
N ARG A 161 14.32 -12.28 1.45
CA ARG A 161 13.82 -11.55 2.63
C ARG A 161 12.31 -11.66 2.80
N TRP A 162 11.62 -12.16 1.77
CA TRP A 162 10.16 -12.19 1.73
C TRP A 162 9.53 -12.80 3.00
N ASP A 163 9.96 -13.99 3.38
CA ASP A 163 9.41 -14.67 4.57
C ASP A 163 9.58 -13.85 5.87
N LYS A 164 10.64 -13.03 5.94
CA LYS A 164 10.92 -12.20 7.11
C LYS A 164 10.03 -10.97 7.20
N VAL A 165 9.62 -10.42 6.06
CA VAL A 165 8.89 -9.13 6.00
C VAL A 165 7.45 -9.27 5.51
N ARG A 166 7.01 -10.48 5.17
CA ARG A 166 5.67 -10.75 4.63
C ARG A 166 4.56 -10.09 5.45
N ASP A 167 4.48 -10.39 6.74
CA ASP A 167 3.43 -9.88 7.62
C ASP A 167 3.42 -8.35 7.69
N LEU A 168 4.60 -7.72 7.70
CA LEU A 168 4.76 -6.28 7.67
C LEU A 168 4.26 -5.71 6.33
N PHE A 169 4.65 -6.31 5.20
CA PHE A 169 4.25 -5.86 3.87
C PHE A 169 2.76 -6.05 3.62
N GLU A 170 2.16 -7.13 4.13
CA GLU A 170 0.72 -7.32 4.08
C GLU A 170 -0.02 -6.20 4.85
N GLN A 171 0.43 -5.87 6.06
CA GLN A 171 -0.15 -4.75 6.82
C GLN A 171 -0.02 -3.43 6.07
N VAL A 172 1.16 -3.15 5.51
CA VAL A 172 1.45 -1.94 4.74
C VAL A 172 0.56 -1.87 3.49
N VAL A 173 0.51 -2.92 2.69
CA VAL A 173 -0.26 -2.94 1.43
C VAL A 173 -1.77 -2.91 1.68
N LYS A 174 -2.25 -3.59 2.72
CA LYS A 174 -3.66 -3.56 3.13
C LYS A 174 -4.08 -2.22 3.75
N SER A 175 -3.14 -1.39 4.20
CA SER A 175 -3.42 -0.04 4.72
C SER A 175 -3.72 0.98 3.62
N PHE A 176 -3.38 0.68 2.37
CA PHE A 176 -3.60 1.60 1.26
C PHE A 176 -5.08 1.90 1.07
N SER A 177 -5.39 3.19 1.01
CA SER A 177 -6.74 3.72 0.83
C SER A 177 -6.76 4.86 -0.17
N VAL A 178 -7.80 4.92 -1.01
CA VAL A 178 -8.09 6.01 -1.95
C VAL A 178 -9.43 6.65 -1.59
N TYR A 179 -9.60 7.98 -1.78
CA TYR A 179 -10.81 8.73 -1.41
C TYR A 179 -11.18 9.82 -2.42
#